data_b58a2711cd936c1b47539a928832b9dc
#
_entry.id   b58a2711cd936c1b47539a928832b9dc
#
_cell.length_a   1.000
_cell.length_b   1.000
_cell.length_c   1.000
_cell.angle_alpha   90.00
_cell.angle_beta   90.00
_cell.angle_gamma   90.00
#
_symmetry.space_group_name_H-M   'P 1'
#
loop_
_entity.id
_entity.type
_entity.pdbx_description
1 polymer ?
#
loop_
_entity_poly.entity_id
_entity_poly.type
_entity_poly.pdbx_seq_one_letter_code
_entity_poly.pdbx_strand_id
1 'polypeptide(L)'
;DSLIKRSALNERIFLYLFFLKKVKMIYRLTGQVQHYAWGGKNYIASLIGLNSAKDQPCAEWWLGAHPSAPSDIENVTGKQSLIEFLSQNPTALGQASRQQFGDELPYLLKILDVKKPLSIQLHPTKDQAEKGFEAENAKGVSLTDSTRIYKDRNYKPEMMIALSDFWLLHGFKTKDQILATLNARPSLQPLAEKLGKQSLAEFYADVMLADQSTLANWLLPIIEANQQPYKNGDLTLDNPDYWVLYTMEAMAISPEKLDAGLVCFYLFNIVHLKEGEGIFQDAGIPHAYLRGQNVELMACSDNVIRGGLTPKYVDIVELLKIVDCREVTPQIISAAPQNQSEFTYKTPVNDFALAQIRIEPQQHAELNLQSAGILLVMQGELKIQEKSTALTLKQGESVFITADSNVEIMSEKGGYAFLAKLP
;
A
#
# COMPACT_ATOMS: atom_id res chain seq x y z
N ASP A 1 30.62 -52.72 23.92
CA ASP A 1 31.06 -51.38 24.43
C ASP A 1 31.17 -50.32 23.32
N SER A 2 31.55 -50.66 22.08
CA SER A 2 31.70 -49.69 20.98
C SER A 2 30.37 -49.23 20.35
N LEU A 3 29.35 -50.09 20.32
CA LEU A 3 28.01 -49.78 19.78
C LEU A 3 27.21 -48.86 20.70
N ILE A 4 27.32 -49.03 22.03
CA ILE A 4 26.64 -48.17 23.02
C ILE A 4 27.23 -46.76 23.01
N LYS A 5 28.56 -46.63 22.85
CA LYS A 5 29.22 -45.32 22.74
C LYS A 5 28.89 -44.60 21.45
N ARG A 6 28.66 -45.30 20.32
CA ARG A 6 28.20 -44.69 19.06
C ARG A 6 26.74 -44.21 19.13
N SER A 7 25.85 -44.97 19.80
CA SER A 7 24.48 -44.60 20.01
C SER A 7 24.36 -43.32 20.86
N ALA A 8 25.08 -43.28 21.99
CA ALA A 8 25.09 -42.08 22.86
C ALA A 8 25.73 -40.84 22.20
N LEU A 9 26.70 -41.05 21.30
CA LEU A 9 27.29 -39.93 20.53
C LEU A 9 26.31 -39.42 19.47
N ASN A 10 25.60 -40.32 18.78
CA ASN A 10 24.59 -39.93 17.80
C ASN A 10 23.38 -39.25 18.45
N GLU A 11 22.92 -39.69 19.62
CA GLU A 11 21.88 -38.99 20.39
C GLU A 11 22.37 -37.61 20.88
N ARG A 12 23.62 -37.51 21.33
CA ARG A 12 24.20 -36.21 21.70
C ARG A 12 24.36 -35.26 20.50
N ILE A 13 24.77 -35.77 19.36
CA ILE A 13 24.87 -35.02 18.11
C ILE A 13 23.46 -34.65 17.61
N PHE A 14 22.49 -35.53 17.71
CA PHE A 14 21.10 -35.25 17.36
C PHE A 14 20.47 -34.22 18.30
N LEU A 15 20.67 -34.36 19.62
CA LEU A 15 20.28 -33.35 20.61
C LEU A 15 21.03 -32.06 20.41
N TYR A 16 22.31 -32.07 20.11
CA TYR A 16 23.11 -30.87 19.82
C TYR A 16 22.67 -30.17 18.53
N LEU A 17 22.40 -30.96 17.48
CA LEU A 17 21.79 -30.45 16.22
C LEU A 17 20.33 -30.00 16.41
N PHE A 18 19.59 -30.64 17.31
CA PHE A 18 18.23 -30.22 17.69
C PHE A 18 18.24 -28.93 18.54
N PHE A 19 19.24 -28.79 19.45
CA PHE A 19 19.46 -27.54 20.19
C PHE A 19 20.06 -26.42 19.30
N LEU A 20 20.84 -26.75 18.27
CA LEU A 20 21.31 -25.79 17.27
C LEU A 20 20.21 -25.33 16.31
N LYS A 21 19.13 -26.09 16.16
CA LYS A 21 17.89 -25.71 15.49
C LYS A 21 16.94 -24.93 16.43
N LYS A 22 17.44 -24.21 17.41
CA LYS A 22 16.62 -23.16 18.04
C LYS A 22 16.35 -22.13 16.97
N VAL A 23 15.18 -22.25 16.31
CA VAL A 23 14.66 -21.24 15.38
C VAL A 23 14.73 -19.93 16.12
N LYS A 24 15.53 -18.99 15.64
CA LYS A 24 15.51 -17.63 16.18
C LYS A 24 14.07 -17.14 16.05
N MET A 25 13.64 -16.28 16.95
CA MET A 25 12.30 -15.71 16.88
C MET A 25 12.29 -14.36 16.17
N ILE A 26 13.48 -13.73 15.99
CA ILE A 26 13.67 -12.44 15.34
C ILE A 26 14.77 -12.55 14.29
N TYR A 27 14.49 -12.02 13.08
CA TYR A 27 15.39 -12.06 11.92
C TYR A 27 15.48 -10.68 11.29
N ARG A 28 16.70 -10.19 11.05
CA ARG A 28 16.86 -8.96 10.25
C ARG A 28 16.22 -9.18 8.89
N LEU A 29 15.41 -8.22 8.46
CA LEU A 29 14.65 -8.27 7.21
C LEU A 29 15.19 -7.20 6.26
N THR A 30 15.39 -7.54 4.99
CA THR A 30 15.78 -6.60 3.95
C THR A 30 14.72 -6.59 2.86
N GLY A 31 14.07 -5.44 2.66
CA GLY A 31 13.03 -5.26 1.66
C GLY A 31 13.58 -5.03 0.24
N GLN A 32 12.66 -5.00 -0.73
CA GLN A 32 12.96 -4.80 -2.15
C GLN A 32 12.43 -3.44 -2.63
N VAL A 33 13.28 -2.66 -3.31
CA VAL A 33 12.90 -1.36 -3.87
C VAL A 33 12.31 -1.53 -5.27
N GLN A 34 11.18 -0.85 -5.53
CA GLN A 34 10.55 -0.77 -6.84
C GLN A 34 10.85 0.60 -7.48
N HIS A 35 11.31 0.58 -8.72
CA HIS A 35 11.81 1.75 -9.44
C HIS A 35 10.80 2.31 -10.45
N TYR A 36 9.54 2.44 -10.06
CA TYR A 36 8.52 3.00 -10.94
C TYR A 36 8.78 4.48 -11.25
N ALA A 37 8.49 4.90 -12.48
CA ALA A 37 8.79 6.24 -12.98
C ALA A 37 8.05 7.39 -12.26
N TRP A 38 7.01 7.07 -11.51
CA TRP A 38 6.25 8.05 -10.71
C TRP A 38 6.89 8.36 -9.35
N GLY A 39 7.86 7.57 -8.92
CA GLY A 39 8.50 7.69 -7.62
C GLY A 39 9.44 8.89 -7.47
N GLY A 40 9.65 9.30 -6.23
CA GLY A 40 10.73 10.21 -5.87
C GLY A 40 12.10 9.52 -5.88
N LYS A 41 13.16 10.31 -5.78
CA LYS A 41 14.53 9.79 -5.84
C LYS A 41 15.25 9.76 -4.49
N ASN A 42 14.73 10.49 -3.51
CA ASN A 42 15.51 10.81 -2.31
C ASN A 42 14.95 10.17 -1.04
N TYR A 43 13.64 10.16 -0.84
CA TYR A 43 13.05 9.82 0.45
C TYR A 43 13.39 8.38 0.86
N ILE A 44 12.98 7.39 0.05
CA ILE A 44 13.25 5.97 0.34
C ILE A 44 14.76 5.70 0.33
N ALA A 45 15.50 6.25 -0.66
CA ALA A 45 16.94 6.06 -0.73
C ALA A 45 17.66 6.56 0.53
N SER A 46 17.27 7.73 1.06
CA SER A 46 17.82 8.27 2.30
C SER A 46 17.41 7.44 3.52
N LEU A 47 16.14 7.00 3.58
CA LEU A 47 15.61 6.19 4.67
C LEU A 47 16.39 4.89 4.85
N ILE A 48 16.71 4.19 3.75
CA ILE A 48 17.38 2.88 3.78
C ILE A 48 18.90 2.95 3.52
N GLY A 49 19.47 4.15 3.49
CA GLY A 49 20.92 4.34 3.36
C GLY A 49 21.50 3.94 1.99
N LEU A 50 20.72 4.02 0.91
CA LEU A 50 21.21 3.75 -0.45
C LEU A 50 22.04 4.94 -0.97
N ASN A 51 23.35 4.73 -1.11
CA ASN A 51 24.28 5.78 -1.59
C ASN A 51 24.37 5.95 -3.11
N SER A 52 23.78 5.06 -3.90
CA SER A 52 24.10 4.94 -5.33
C SER A 52 22.98 5.27 -6.31
N ALA A 53 21.78 5.53 -5.87
CA ALA A 53 20.60 5.63 -6.74
C ALA A 53 20.18 7.07 -7.08
N LYS A 54 21.11 8.04 -7.12
CA LYS A 54 20.77 9.47 -7.33
C LYS A 54 20.00 9.77 -8.63
N ASP A 55 20.02 8.86 -9.60
CA ASP A 55 19.32 9.06 -10.88
C ASP A 55 18.11 8.15 -11.10
N GLN A 56 17.92 7.13 -10.28
CA GLN A 56 16.81 6.19 -10.41
C GLN A 56 15.72 6.47 -9.37
N PRO A 57 14.42 6.51 -9.75
CA PRO A 57 13.32 6.61 -8.79
C PRO A 57 13.32 5.44 -7.80
N CYS A 58 13.03 5.72 -6.53
CA CYS A 58 12.70 4.73 -5.51
C CYS A 58 11.24 4.97 -5.13
N ALA A 59 10.33 4.34 -5.88
CA ALA A 59 8.90 4.61 -5.78
C ALA A 59 8.26 3.90 -4.59
N GLU A 60 8.61 2.63 -4.39
CA GLU A 60 8.10 1.80 -3.31
C GLU A 60 9.24 0.96 -2.72
N TRP A 61 9.15 0.70 -1.43
CA TRP A 61 10.01 -0.25 -0.74
C TRP A 61 9.14 -1.30 -0.04
N TRP A 62 9.27 -2.56 -0.45
CA TRP A 62 8.42 -3.66 -0.05
C TRP A 62 9.04 -4.51 1.04
N LEU A 63 8.28 -4.77 2.09
CA LEU A 63 8.64 -5.61 3.22
C LEU A 63 7.58 -6.71 3.39
N GLY A 64 7.92 -7.93 3.04
CA GLY A 64 7.00 -9.07 3.11
C GLY A 64 7.40 -10.23 2.21
N ALA A 65 6.46 -11.14 2.00
CA ALA A 65 6.64 -12.37 1.24
C ALA A 65 5.93 -12.34 -0.13
N HIS A 66 5.89 -11.16 -0.79
CA HIS A 66 5.23 -11.05 -2.10
C HIS A 66 6.02 -11.81 -3.17
N PRO A 67 5.37 -12.68 -4.01
CA PRO A 67 6.08 -13.55 -4.95
C PRO A 67 6.96 -12.81 -5.96
N SER A 68 6.57 -11.61 -6.40
CA SER A 68 7.34 -10.83 -7.40
C SER A 68 8.55 -10.12 -6.81
N ALA A 69 8.59 -9.87 -5.50
CA ALA A 69 9.68 -9.16 -4.83
C ALA A 69 9.72 -9.51 -3.32
N PRO A 70 10.04 -10.75 -2.95
CA PRO A 70 10.11 -11.15 -1.55
C PRO A 70 11.28 -10.47 -0.85
N SER A 71 11.08 -10.11 0.41
CA SER A 71 12.18 -9.68 1.29
C SER A 71 13.13 -10.81 1.58
N ASP A 72 14.38 -10.47 1.91
CA ASP A 72 15.37 -11.41 2.40
C ASP A 72 15.46 -11.35 3.92
N ILE A 73 15.62 -12.50 4.56
CA ILE A 73 15.97 -12.61 5.98
C ILE A 73 17.43 -13.07 6.15
N GLU A 74 18.04 -12.63 7.26
CA GLU A 74 19.38 -13.10 7.64
C GLU A 74 19.27 -14.17 8.71
N ASN A 75 19.67 -15.37 8.36
CA ASN A 75 19.77 -16.51 9.27
C ASN A 75 21.24 -16.93 9.50
N VAL A 76 21.47 -17.99 10.27
CA VAL A 76 22.83 -18.48 10.59
C VAL A 76 23.58 -19.04 9.37
N THR A 77 22.87 -19.37 8.27
CA THR A 77 23.45 -19.90 7.04
C THR A 77 23.63 -18.83 5.96
N GLY A 78 23.20 -17.59 6.22
CA GLY A 78 23.29 -16.47 5.30
C GLY A 78 21.92 -15.85 4.98
N LYS A 79 21.82 -15.16 3.82
CA LYS A 79 20.57 -14.57 3.35
C LYS A 79 19.71 -15.62 2.65
N GLN A 80 18.40 -15.54 2.92
CA GLN A 80 17.37 -16.40 2.34
C GLN A 80 16.11 -15.58 2.09
N SER A 81 15.37 -15.88 1.01
CA SER A 81 14.09 -15.21 0.79
C SER A 81 13.08 -15.55 1.88
N LEU A 82 12.26 -14.59 2.27
CA LEU A 82 11.22 -14.81 3.29
C LEU A 82 10.22 -15.88 2.85
N ILE A 83 9.91 -15.99 1.55
CA ILE A 83 9.04 -17.04 1.01
C ILE A 83 9.65 -18.43 1.27
N GLU A 84 10.92 -18.60 0.95
CA GLU A 84 11.61 -19.86 1.15
C GLU A 84 11.72 -20.21 2.63
N PHE A 85 12.01 -19.23 3.49
CA PHE A 85 12.01 -19.41 4.93
C PHE A 85 10.66 -19.89 5.45
N LEU A 86 9.56 -19.23 5.06
CA LEU A 86 8.20 -19.59 5.49
C LEU A 86 7.77 -20.95 4.99
N SER A 87 8.14 -21.34 3.77
CA SER A 87 7.87 -22.69 3.24
C SER A 87 8.53 -23.80 4.04
N GLN A 88 9.72 -23.53 4.58
CA GLN A 88 10.48 -24.45 5.43
C GLN A 88 10.05 -24.37 6.90
N ASN A 89 9.47 -23.25 7.34
CA ASN A 89 9.10 -22.97 8.72
C ASN A 89 7.68 -22.37 8.83
N PRO A 90 6.63 -23.07 8.36
CA PRO A 90 5.28 -22.49 8.31
C PRO A 90 4.73 -22.15 9.69
N THR A 91 5.21 -22.80 10.77
CA THR A 91 4.85 -22.49 12.15
C THR A 91 5.28 -21.08 12.57
N ALA A 92 6.24 -20.44 11.86
CA ALA A 92 6.63 -19.06 12.11
C ALA A 92 5.49 -18.05 11.91
N LEU A 93 4.44 -18.40 11.16
CA LEU A 93 3.25 -17.58 10.94
C LEU A 93 2.26 -17.60 12.12
N GLY A 94 2.29 -18.65 12.95
CA GLY A 94 1.33 -18.89 14.02
C GLY A 94 0.13 -19.73 13.58
N GLN A 95 -0.48 -20.41 14.52
CA GLN A 95 -1.58 -21.36 14.25
C GLN A 95 -2.80 -20.67 13.66
N ALA A 96 -3.24 -19.56 14.26
CA ALA A 96 -4.43 -18.81 13.82
C ALA A 96 -4.26 -18.25 12.40
N SER A 97 -3.09 -17.67 12.10
CA SER A 97 -2.77 -17.19 10.75
C SER A 97 -2.85 -18.30 9.72
N ARG A 98 -2.23 -19.45 9.99
CA ARG A 98 -2.21 -20.60 9.09
C ARG A 98 -3.60 -21.21 8.86
N GLN A 99 -4.45 -21.23 9.87
CA GLN A 99 -5.83 -21.70 9.72
C GLN A 99 -6.68 -20.80 8.81
N GLN A 100 -6.43 -19.50 8.84
CA GLN A 100 -7.20 -18.53 8.07
C GLN A 100 -6.62 -18.27 6.68
N PHE A 101 -5.30 -18.21 6.53
CA PHE A 101 -4.60 -17.75 5.33
C PHE A 101 -3.68 -18.81 4.70
N GLY A 102 -3.60 -20.03 5.27
CA GLY A 102 -2.64 -21.04 4.83
C GLY A 102 -1.22 -20.74 5.31
N ASP A 103 -0.24 -21.31 4.61
CA ASP A 103 1.18 -21.17 4.94
C ASP A 103 1.83 -19.92 4.28
N GLU A 104 1.05 -18.85 4.13
CA GLU A 104 1.46 -17.59 3.51
C GLU A 104 1.34 -16.42 4.49
N LEU A 105 2.22 -15.43 4.36
CA LEU A 105 2.09 -14.17 5.07
C LEU A 105 0.98 -13.34 4.37
N PRO A 106 -0.13 -13.01 5.06
CA PRO A 106 -1.32 -12.50 4.38
C PRO A 106 -1.22 -11.03 3.98
N TYR A 107 -0.15 -10.32 4.35
CA TYR A 107 -0.01 -8.90 4.12
C TYR A 107 1.37 -8.52 3.56
N LEU A 108 1.41 -7.32 2.98
CA LEU A 108 2.62 -6.65 2.48
C LEU A 108 2.69 -5.25 3.07
N LEU A 109 3.81 -4.94 3.73
CA LEU A 109 4.14 -3.61 4.23
C LEU A 109 5.00 -2.87 3.21
N LYS A 110 4.69 -1.61 2.95
CA LYS A 110 5.42 -0.79 1.98
C LYS A 110 5.67 0.61 2.51
N ILE A 111 6.73 1.24 2.02
CA ILE A 111 6.91 2.69 2.04
C ILE A 111 6.79 3.18 0.60
N LEU A 112 5.99 4.22 0.37
CA LEU A 112 5.84 4.86 -0.93
C LEU A 112 6.37 6.29 -0.90
N ASP A 113 7.05 6.69 -1.99
CA ASP A 113 7.45 8.07 -2.26
C ASP A 113 6.77 8.54 -3.56
N VAL A 114 5.57 9.11 -3.41
CA VAL A 114 4.71 9.53 -4.52
C VAL A 114 5.10 10.93 -4.98
N LYS A 115 5.85 11.00 -6.07
CA LYS A 115 6.28 12.26 -6.70
C LYS A 115 5.35 12.70 -7.82
N LYS A 116 4.75 11.75 -8.55
CA LYS A 116 3.78 12.00 -9.62
C LYS A 116 2.48 11.25 -9.30
N PRO A 117 1.33 11.74 -9.75
CA PRO A 117 0.07 11.05 -9.54
C PRO A 117 0.10 9.60 -10.06
N LEU A 118 -0.49 8.69 -9.31
CA LEU A 118 -0.72 7.32 -9.74
C LEU A 118 -2.02 7.24 -10.55
N SER A 119 -2.19 6.14 -11.28
CA SER A 119 -3.47 5.85 -11.94
C SER A 119 -4.62 5.77 -10.94
N ILE A 120 -5.81 6.17 -11.39
CA ILE A 120 -7.03 5.84 -10.66
C ILE A 120 -7.21 4.33 -10.72
N GLN A 121 -7.47 3.73 -9.56
CA GLN A 121 -7.65 2.30 -9.41
C GLN A 121 -8.73 1.99 -8.37
N LEU A 122 -9.25 0.78 -8.46
CA LEU A 122 -10.09 0.18 -7.45
C LEU A 122 -9.81 -1.33 -7.39
N HIS A 123 -10.23 -1.96 -6.32
CA HIS A 123 -9.97 -3.37 -6.07
C HIS A 123 -11.27 -4.16 -5.96
N PRO A 124 -11.30 -5.42 -6.41
CA PRO A 124 -12.48 -6.26 -6.31
C PRO A 124 -12.72 -6.71 -4.87
N THR A 125 -13.97 -7.10 -4.56
CA THR A 125 -14.25 -7.94 -3.39
C THR A 125 -13.64 -9.34 -3.58
N LYS A 126 -13.56 -10.14 -2.53
CA LYS A 126 -13.05 -11.52 -2.60
C LYS A 126 -13.82 -12.36 -3.64
N ASP A 127 -15.14 -12.33 -3.60
CA ASP A 127 -16.01 -13.05 -4.55
C ASP A 127 -15.81 -12.58 -6.00
N GLN A 128 -15.66 -11.27 -6.22
CA GLN A 128 -15.38 -10.71 -7.54
C GLN A 128 -14.00 -11.14 -8.05
N ALA A 129 -12.99 -11.16 -7.18
CA ALA A 129 -11.63 -11.59 -7.52
C ALA A 129 -11.61 -13.07 -7.94
N GLU A 130 -12.22 -13.95 -7.17
CA GLU A 130 -12.34 -15.38 -7.48
C GLU A 130 -13.03 -15.62 -8.82
N LYS A 131 -14.20 -15.01 -9.04
CA LYS A 131 -14.97 -15.11 -10.30
C LYS A 131 -14.19 -14.52 -11.49
N GLY A 132 -13.55 -13.38 -11.31
CA GLY A 132 -12.76 -12.73 -12.36
C GLY A 132 -11.55 -13.56 -12.74
N PHE A 133 -10.82 -14.11 -11.77
CA PHE A 133 -9.69 -14.98 -12.00
C PHE A 133 -10.05 -16.24 -12.78
N GLU A 134 -11.15 -16.92 -12.41
CA GLU A 134 -11.63 -18.09 -13.13
C GLU A 134 -12.12 -17.75 -14.56
N ALA A 135 -12.79 -16.61 -14.71
CA ALA A 135 -13.28 -16.18 -16.03
C ALA A 135 -12.13 -15.87 -17.00
N GLU A 136 -11.06 -15.21 -16.53
CA GLU A 136 -9.87 -14.94 -17.36
C GLU A 136 -9.07 -16.22 -17.66
N ASN A 137 -8.98 -17.16 -16.70
CA ASN A 137 -8.39 -18.48 -16.94
C ASN A 137 -9.18 -19.26 -17.99
N ALA A 138 -10.52 -19.27 -17.93
CA ALA A 138 -11.37 -19.95 -18.91
C ALA A 138 -11.23 -19.36 -20.32
N LYS A 139 -10.93 -18.05 -20.43
CA LYS A 139 -10.62 -17.38 -21.70
C LYS A 139 -9.18 -17.62 -22.18
N GLY A 140 -8.33 -18.29 -21.39
CA GLY A 140 -6.92 -18.54 -21.71
C GLY A 140 -6.03 -17.30 -21.63
N VAL A 141 -6.41 -16.24 -20.91
CA VAL A 141 -5.58 -15.04 -20.72
C VAL A 141 -4.44 -15.38 -19.78
N SER A 142 -3.19 -15.25 -20.22
CA SER A 142 -2.00 -15.52 -19.42
C SER A 142 -1.91 -14.59 -18.20
N LEU A 143 -1.36 -15.06 -17.07
CA LEU A 143 -1.08 -14.22 -15.90
C LEU A 143 -0.11 -13.07 -16.20
N THR A 144 0.73 -13.22 -17.22
CA THR A 144 1.70 -12.21 -17.66
C THR A 144 1.18 -11.30 -18.76
N ASP A 145 -0.04 -11.53 -19.26
CA ASP A 145 -0.64 -10.68 -20.28
C ASP A 145 -0.90 -9.28 -19.73
N SER A 146 -0.59 -8.26 -20.53
CA SER A 146 -0.75 -6.86 -20.14
C SER A 146 -2.22 -6.44 -19.95
N THR A 147 -3.16 -7.20 -20.54
CA THR A 147 -4.61 -6.99 -20.39
C THR A 147 -5.22 -7.76 -19.23
N ARG A 148 -4.47 -8.69 -18.61
CA ARG A 148 -4.93 -9.48 -17.47
C ARG A 148 -5.19 -8.59 -16.26
N ILE A 149 -6.42 -8.59 -15.75
CA ILE A 149 -6.89 -7.82 -14.60
C ILE A 149 -6.69 -8.62 -13.29
N TYR A 150 -7.22 -9.84 -13.27
CA TYR A 150 -7.23 -10.69 -12.09
C TYR A 150 -6.00 -11.59 -12.06
N LYS A 151 -4.98 -11.17 -11.31
CA LYS A 151 -3.69 -11.88 -11.17
C LYS A 151 -3.74 -13.02 -10.16
N ASP A 152 -4.65 -12.93 -9.20
CA ASP A 152 -4.87 -13.90 -8.13
C ASP A 152 -6.37 -13.92 -7.72
N ARG A 153 -6.71 -14.82 -6.79
CA ARG A 153 -8.09 -14.97 -6.27
C ARG A 153 -8.37 -14.11 -5.05
N ASN A 154 -7.46 -13.20 -4.70
CA ASN A 154 -7.59 -12.45 -3.47
C ASN A 154 -8.18 -11.05 -3.72
N TYR A 155 -8.83 -10.50 -2.69
CA TYR A 155 -9.17 -9.08 -2.63
C TYR A 155 -7.94 -8.29 -2.19
N LYS A 156 -8.01 -6.96 -2.29
CA LYS A 156 -6.86 -6.11 -1.99
C LYS A 156 -7.26 -4.90 -1.15
N PRO A 157 -7.71 -5.11 0.09
CA PRO A 157 -7.87 -4.00 1.02
C PRO A 157 -6.51 -3.37 1.31
N GLU A 158 -6.48 -2.05 1.41
CA GLU A 158 -5.27 -1.28 1.67
C GLU A 158 -5.54 -0.25 2.77
N MET A 159 -4.55 -0.04 3.62
CA MET A 159 -4.51 1.10 4.53
C MET A 159 -3.22 1.84 4.32
N MET A 160 -3.30 3.16 4.23
CA MET A 160 -2.11 4.01 4.18
C MET A 160 -2.11 5.01 5.32
N ILE A 161 -0.93 5.32 5.84
CA ILE A 161 -0.68 6.36 6.83
C ILE A 161 0.33 7.34 6.26
N ALA A 162 -0.02 8.60 6.25
CA ALA A 162 0.83 9.67 5.73
C ALA A 162 2.11 9.84 6.59
N LEU A 163 3.24 9.95 5.92
CA LEU A 163 4.56 10.25 6.51
C LEU A 163 4.99 11.70 6.22
N SER A 164 4.19 12.41 5.46
CA SER A 164 4.31 13.85 5.13
C SER A 164 2.92 14.39 4.80
N ASP A 165 2.81 15.67 4.44
CA ASP A 165 1.59 16.14 3.78
C ASP A 165 1.28 15.28 2.57
N PHE A 166 0.13 14.61 2.57
CA PHE A 166 -0.25 13.62 1.57
C PHE A 166 -1.58 13.97 0.90
N TRP A 167 -1.61 13.90 -0.44
CA TRP A 167 -2.79 14.18 -1.23
C TRP A 167 -3.22 12.96 -2.03
N LEU A 168 -4.52 12.66 -2.02
CA LEU A 168 -5.10 11.54 -2.75
C LEU A 168 -6.53 11.83 -3.20
N LEU A 169 -6.98 11.08 -4.21
CA LEU A 169 -8.40 10.93 -4.54
C LEU A 169 -8.96 9.73 -3.78
N HIS A 170 -10.18 9.87 -3.22
CA HIS A 170 -10.84 8.78 -2.49
C HIS A 170 -12.36 8.84 -2.60
N GLY A 171 -12.93 7.95 -3.41
CA GLY A 171 -14.38 7.78 -3.57
C GLY A 171 -15.10 9.00 -4.13
N PHE A 172 -16.35 8.80 -4.49
CA PHE A 172 -17.18 9.90 -5.01
C PHE A 172 -17.56 10.88 -3.92
N LYS A 173 -17.47 12.17 -4.23
CA LYS A 173 -18.15 13.25 -3.47
C LYS A 173 -19.65 12.99 -3.40
N THR A 174 -20.36 13.69 -2.49
CA THR A 174 -21.82 13.71 -2.54
C THR A 174 -22.29 14.32 -3.85
N LYS A 175 -23.46 13.92 -4.33
CA LYS A 175 -24.06 14.44 -5.57
C LYS A 175 -24.13 15.98 -5.54
N ASP A 176 -24.50 16.57 -4.42
CA ASP A 176 -24.57 18.03 -4.25
C ASP A 176 -23.18 18.69 -4.38
N GLN A 177 -22.14 18.09 -3.82
CA GLN A 177 -20.76 18.57 -3.95
C GLN A 177 -20.26 18.47 -5.40
N ILE A 178 -20.59 17.37 -6.10
CA ILE A 178 -20.25 17.21 -7.53
C ILE A 178 -20.98 18.29 -8.35
N LEU A 179 -22.28 18.46 -8.15
CA LEU A 179 -23.07 19.49 -8.85
C LEU A 179 -22.49 20.90 -8.60
N ALA A 180 -22.15 21.23 -7.37
CA ALA A 180 -21.53 22.52 -7.04
C ALA A 180 -20.18 22.69 -7.75
N THR A 181 -19.35 21.64 -7.77
CA THR A 181 -18.03 21.65 -8.44
C THR A 181 -18.16 21.83 -9.95
N LEU A 182 -19.10 21.13 -10.59
CA LEU A 182 -19.34 21.18 -12.03
C LEU A 182 -19.96 22.53 -12.45
N ASN A 183 -20.94 23.03 -11.70
CA ASN A 183 -21.61 24.30 -12.00
C ASN A 183 -20.69 25.54 -11.86
N ALA A 184 -19.65 25.43 -11.05
CA ALA A 184 -18.64 26.48 -10.92
C ALA A 184 -17.78 26.66 -12.19
N ARG A 185 -17.91 25.76 -13.18
CA ARG A 185 -17.11 25.75 -14.43
C ARG A 185 -18.03 25.71 -15.64
N PRO A 186 -18.10 26.80 -16.44
CA PRO A 186 -19.05 26.87 -17.56
C PRO A 186 -18.98 25.68 -18.53
N SER A 187 -17.78 25.17 -18.83
CA SER A 187 -17.61 24.02 -19.75
C SER A 187 -18.09 22.70 -19.16
N LEU A 188 -18.26 22.57 -17.85
CA LEU A 188 -18.75 21.38 -17.16
C LEU A 188 -20.27 21.45 -16.84
N GLN A 189 -20.97 22.54 -17.12
CA GLN A 189 -22.40 22.66 -16.88
C GLN A 189 -23.21 21.55 -17.60
N PRO A 190 -22.90 21.12 -18.85
CA PRO A 190 -23.59 20.01 -19.48
C PRO A 190 -23.49 18.70 -18.67
N LEU A 191 -22.36 18.48 -17.96
CA LEU A 191 -22.21 17.35 -17.05
C LEU A 191 -23.10 17.50 -15.81
N ALA A 192 -23.20 18.70 -15.24
CA ALA A 192 -24.08 18.98 -14.10
C ALA A 192 -25.56 18.71 -14.47
N GLU A 193 -25.99 19.10 -15.67
CA GLU A 193 -27.34 18.82 -16.17
C GLU A 193 -27.61 17.33 -16.32
N LYS A 194 -26.63 16.56 -16.82
CA LYS A 194 -26.73 15.10 -16.92
C LYS A 194 -26.86 14.47 -15.53
N LEU A 195 -25.97 14.82 -14.62
CA LEU A 195 -25.99 14.28 -13.24
C LEU A 195 -27.32 14.61 -12.54
N GLY A 196 -27.94 15.74 -12.83
CA GLY A 196 -29.27 16.08 -12.31
C GLY A 196 -30.38 15.10 -12.71
N LYS A 197 -30.21 14.36 -13.79
CA LYS A 197 -31.23 13.46 -14.39
C LYS A 197 -30.87 11.98 -14.29
N GLN A 198 -29.66 11.63 -13.85
CA GLN A 198 -29.13 10.27 -13.85
C GLN A 198 -28.70 9.84 -12.44
N SER A 199 -28.54 8.55 -12.24
CA SER A 199 -27.80 7.99 -11.13
C SER A 199 -26.31 8.30 -11.28
N LEU A 200 -25.55 8.26 -10.17
CA LEU A 200 -24.11 8.49 -10.19
C LEU A 200 -23.37 7.44 -11.05
N ALA A 201 -23.87 6.20 -11.07
CA ALA A 201 -23.29 5.13 -11.86
C ALA A 201 -23.47 5.37 -13.38
N GLU A 202 -24.67 5.75 -13.83
CA GLU A 202 -24.93 6.10 -15.24
C GLU A 202 -24.11 7.32 -15.66
N PHE A 203 -24.05 8.32 -14.80
CA PHE A 203 -23.25 9.53 -15.02
C PHE A 203 -21.75 9.22 -15.15
N TYR A 204 -21.21 8.40 -14.25
CA TYR A 204 -19.81 7.98 -14.32
C TYR A 204 -19.50 7.18 -15.58
N ALA A 205 -20.41 6.32 -16.00
CA ALA A 205 -20.29 5.58 -17.27
C ALA A 205 -20.20 6.55 -18.47
N ASP A 206 -21.06 7.57 -18.52
CA ASP A 206 -21.01 8.61 -19.56
C ASP A 206 -19.66 9.35 -19.60
N VAL A 207 -19.10 9.63 -18.43
CA VAL A 207 -17.77 10.28 -18.33
C VAL A 207 -16.68 9.37 -18.85
N MET A 208 -16.66 8.11 -18.42
CA MET A 208 -15.59 7.16 -18.79
C MET A 208 -15.66 6.69 -20.25
N LEU A 209 -16.84 6.80 -20.87
CA LEU A 209 -17.07 6.46 -22.28
C LEU A 209 -16.99 7.67 -23.22
N ALA A 210 -16.70 8.87 -22.68
CA ALA A 210 -16.62 10.09 -23.47
C ALA A 210 -15.51 10.01 -24.54
N ASP A 211 -15.82 10.45 -25.75
CA ASP A 211 -14.84 10.57 -26.81
C ASP A 211 -13.92 11.80 -26.64
N GLN A 212 -12.84 11.86 -27.43
CA GLN A 212 -11.87 12.94 -27.33
C GLN A 212 -12.46 14.34 -27.59
N SER A 213 -13.43 14.44 -28.49
CA SER A 213 -14.11 15.71 -28.78
C SER A 213 -14.90 16.20 -27.57
N THR A 214 -15.60 15.28 -26.92
CA THR A 214 -16.38 15.56 -25.71
C THR A 214 -15.44 15.94 -24.54
N LEU A 215 -14.36 15.19 -24.32
CA LEU A 215 -13.36 15.52 -23.30
C LEU A 215 -12.72 16.89 -23.56
N ALA A 216 -12.39 17.20 -24.81
CA ALA A 216 -11.84 18.50 -25.21
C ALA A 216 -12.81 19.65 -24.89
N ASN A 217 -14.10 19.50 -25.21
CA ASN A 217 -15.11 20.51 -24.90
C ASN A 217 -15.25 20.76 -23.39
N TRP A 218 -15.07 19.74 -22.56
CA TRP A 218 -15.14 19.90 -21.10
C TRP A 218 -13.86 20.49 -20.50
N LEU A 219 -12.70 20.01 -20.91
CA LEU A 219 -11.45 20.23 -20.20
C LEU A 219 -10.60 21.39 -20.78
N LEU A 220 -10.57 21.57 -22.12
CA LEU A 220 -9.68 22.59 -22.71
C LEU A 220 -9.99 24.02 -22.22
N PRO A 221 -11.26 24.47 -22.08
CA PRO A 221 -11.53 25.80 -21.56
C PRO A 221 -10.98 26.00 -20.13
N ILE A 222 -11.02 24.95 -19.29
CA ILE A 222 -10.48 25.00 -17.94
C ILE A 222 -8.96 25.03 -17.97
N ILE A 223 -8.35 24.18 -18.79
CA ILE A 223 -6.89 24.13 -18.95
C ILE A 223 -6.35 25.46 -19.41
N GLU A 224 -6.94 26.07 -20.44
CA GLU A 224 -6.53 27.34 -20.99
C GLU A 224 -6.67 28.48 -19.98
N ALA A 225 -7.80 28.54 -19.26
CA ALA A 225 -8.05 29.59 -18.27
C ALA A 225 -7.12 29.50 -17.06
N ASN A 226 -6.65 28.31 -16.71
CA ASN A 226 -5.87 28.06 -15.49
C ASN A 226 -4.37 27.85 -15.71
N GLN A 227 -3.86 27.83 -16.96
CA GLN A 227 -2.43 27.66 -17.23
C GLN A 227 -1.56 28.73 -16.55
N GLN A 228 -1.94 30.00 -16.67
CA GLN A 228 -1.15 31.08 -16.08
C GLN A 228 -1.29 31.11 -14.54
N PRO A 229 -2.49 31.01 -13.95
CA PRO A 229 -2.64 30.86 -12.50
C PRO A 229 -1.86 29.67 -11.93
N TYR A 230 -1.86 28.53 -12.61
CA TYR A 230 -1.08 27.34 -12.21
C TYR A 230 0.43 27.64 -12.18
N LYS A 231 0.98 28.23 -13.26
CA LYS A 231 2.40 28.59 -13.36
C LYS A 231 2.83 29.62 -12.32
N ASN A 232 1.94 30.52 -11.97
CA ASN A 232 2.18 31.54 -10.94
C ASN A 232 2.11 30.96 -9.51
N GLY A 233 1.54 29.77 -9.31
CA GLY A 233 1.27 29.21 -7.99
C GLY A 233 0.02 29.79 -7.31
N ASP A 234 -0.90 30.37 -8.09
CA ASP A 234 -2.13 30.98 -7.58
C ASP A 234 -3.24 29.96 -7.28
N LEU A 235 -3.11 28.72 -7.80
CA LEU A 235 -4.05 27.64 -7.54
C LEU A 235 -3.68 26.88 -6.27
N THR A 236 -4.65 26.71 -5.39
CA THR A 236 -4.50 25.95 -4.15
C THR A 236 -4.66 24.44 -4.38
N LEU A 237 -4.12 23.62 -3.48
CA LEU A 237 -4.11 22.15 -3.62
C LEU A 237 -5.48 21.50 -3.38
N ASP A 238 -6.45 22.19 -2.84
CA ASP A 238 -7.84 21.77 -2.73
C ASP A 238 -8.65 22.08 -4.00
N ASN A 239 -8.10 22.88 -4.92
CA ASN A 239 -8.72 23.18 -6.21
C ASN A 239 -8.49 22.03 -7.20
N PRO A 240 -9.54 21.38 -7.75
CA PRO A 240 -9.38 20.31 -8.74
C PRO A 240 -8.67 20.75 -10.02
N ASP A 241 -8.76 22.02 -10.41
CA ASP A 241 -8.09 22.57 -11.59
C ASP A 241 -6.55 22.50 -11.45
N TYR A 242 -6.01 22.67 -10.22
CA TYR A 242 -4.61 22.45 -9.93
C TYR A 242 -4.19 21.03 -10.30
N TRP A 243 -4.94 20.03 -9.85
CA TRP A 243 -4.59 18.64 -10.06
C TRP A 243 -4.73 18.18 -11.50
N VAL A 244 -5.68 18.74 -12.26
CA VAL A 244 -5.77 18.52 -13.71
C VAL A 244 -4.48 18.95 -14.39
N LEU A 245 -4.04 20.19 -14.15
CA LEU A 245 -2.81 20.73 -14.77
C LEU A 245 -1.56 20.03 -14.29
N TYR A 246 -1.43 19.79 -12.99
CA TYR A 246 -0.32 19.05 -12.39
C TYR A 246 -0.20 17.64 -12.97
N THR A 247 -1.32 16.93 -13.12
CA THR A 247 -1.34 15.56 -13.65
C THR A 247 -0.98 15.54 -15.14
N MET A 248 -1.49 16.49 -15.93
CA MET A 248 -1.12 16.62 -17.33
C MET A 248 0.39 16.84 -17.51
N GLU A 249 0.96 17.75 -16.71
CA GLU A 249 2.41 17.99 -16.73
C GLU A 249 3.20 16.77 -16.28
N ALA A 250 2.86 16.18 -15.12
CA ALA A 250 3.59 15.07 -14.53
C ALA A 250 3.55 13.78 -15.36
N MET A 251 2.44 13.53 -16.05
CA MET A 251 2.21 12.35 -16.88
C MET A 251 2.41 12.60 -18.39
N ALA A 252 2.75 13.83 -18.78
CA ALA A 252 2.87 14.24 -20.19
C ALA A 252 1.58 13.96 -21.00
N ILE A 253 0.41 14.22 -20.41
CA ILE A 253 -0.87 14.13 -21.09
C ILE A 253 -1.02 15.35 -21.99
N SER A 254 -1.18 15.14 -23.30
CA SER A 254 -1.33 16.24 -24.24
C SER A 254 -2.80 16.66 -24.41
N PRO A 255 -3.05 17.94 -24.76
CA PRO A 255 -4.41 18.41 -25.05
C PRO A 255 -5.11 17.69 -26.20
N GLU A 256 -4.34 17.05 -27.10
CA GLU A 256 -4.87 16.29 -28.24
C GLU A 256 -5.24 14.86 -27.86
N LYS A 257 -4.81 14.40 -26.68
CA LYS A 257 -5.09 13.03 -26.18
C LYS A 257 -5.40 13.08 -24.69
N LEU A 258 -6.55 13.64 -24.35
CA LEU A 258 -7.02 13.75 -22.98
C LEU A 258 -7.42 12.38 -22.40
N ASP A 259 -7.22 12.21 -21.11
CA ASP A 259 -7.62 11.04 -20.33
C ASP A 259 -8.93 11.37 -19.58
N ALA A 260 -9.94 10.50 -19.66
CA ALA A 260 -11.21 10.69 -18.96
C ALA A 260 -11.04 10.77 -17.44
N GLY A 261 -9.99 10.16 -16.89
CA GLY A 261 -9.62 10.25 -15.48
C GLY A 261 -9.34 11.69 -15.00
N LEU A 262 -9.02 12.63 -15.90
CA LEU A 262 -8.89 14.06 -15.55
C LEU A 262 -10.21 14.65 -15.06
N VAL A 263 -11.35 14.16 -15.55
CA VAL A 263 -12.67 14.57 -15.09
C VAL A 263 -12.93 14.11 -13.66
N CYS A 264 -12.30 13.01 -13.24
CA CYS A 264 -12.49 12.44 -11.91
C CYS A 264 -12.02 13.37 -10.78
N PHE A 265 -11.14 14.33 -11.03
CA PHE A 265 -10.79 15.35 -10.04
C PHE A 265 -11.98 16.22 -9.61
N TYR A 266 -13.00 16.33 -10.45
CA TYR A 266 -14.25 17.02 -10.13
C TYR A 266 -15.27 16.14 -9.41
N LEU A 267 -15.15 14.82 -9.56
CA LEU A 267 -16.11 13.83 -9.06
C LEU A 267 -15.70 13.21 -7.72
N PHE A 268 -14.40 12.95 -7.53
CA PHE A 268 -13.89 12.28 -6.34
C PHE A 268 -13.46 13.27 -5.27
N ASN A 269 -13.48 12.82 -4.01
CA ASN A 269 -12.95 13.60 -2.92
C ASN A 269 -11.44 13.79 -3.09
N ILE A 270 -10.99 15.02 -3.07
CA ILE A 270 -9.57 15.38 -2.93
C ILE A 270 -9.29 15.44 -1.43
N VAL A 271 -8.51 14.50 -0.94
CA VAL A 271 -8.23 14.34 0.50
C VAL A 271 -6.80 14.79 0.79
N HIS A 272 -6.65 15.63 1.81
CA HIS A 272 -5.36 16.02 2.38
C HIS A 272 -5.19 15.33 3.73
N LEU A 273 -4.14 14.54 3.89
CA LEU A 273 -3.74 13.92 5.13
C LEU A 273 -2.47 14.57 5.65
N LYS A 274 -2.45 14.84 6.95
CA LYS A 274 -1.25 15.25 7.68
C LYS A 274 -0.47 14.02 8.10
N GLU A 275 0.80 14.21 8.42
CA GLU A 275 1.64 13.15 8.97
C GLU A 275 0.96 12.45 10.16
N GLY A 276 0.93 11.13 10.14
CA GLY A 276 0.29 10.27 11.13
C GLY A 276 -1.20 10.04 10.93
N GLU A 277 -1.86 10.75 10.02
CA GLU A 277 -3.24 10.48 9.61
C GLU A 277 -3.26 9.42 8.50
N GLY A 278 -4.31 8.64 8.45
CA GLY A 278 -4.47 7.58 7.46
C GLY A 278 -5.86 7.46 6.89
N ILE A 279 -5.98 6.58 5.91
CA ILE A 279 -7.25 6.23 5.27
C ILE A 279 -7.23 4.76 4.85
N PHE A 280 -8.39 4.13 4.89
CA PHE A 280 -8.61 2.76 4.44
C PHE A 280 -9.24 2.75 3.04
N GLN A 281 -8.68 1.96 2.13
CA GLN A 281 -9.19 1.75 0.77
C GLN A 281 -9.98 0.45 0.73
N ASP A 282 -11.30 0.58 0.69
CA ASP A 282 -12.23 -0.57 0.61
C ASP A 282 -12.41 -1.02 -0.84
N ALA A 283 -12.91 -2.25 -1.01
CA ALA A 283 -13.25 -2.81 -2.32
C ALA A 283 -14.26 -1.92 -3.08
N GLY A 284 -14.05 -1.77 -4.38
CA GLY A 284 -14.91 -0.98 -5.26
C GLY A 284 -14.74 0.54 -5.15
N ILE A 285 -14.04 1.05 -4.14
CA ILE A 285 -13.86 2.49 -3.95
C ILE A 285 -12.73 3.00 -4.85
N PRO A 286 -13.01 3.89 -5.82
CA PRO A 286 -11.98 4.45 -6.68
C PRO A 286 -11.07 5.39 -5.89
N HIS A 287 -9.76 5.24 -6.07
CA HIS A 287 -8.76 6.04 -5.39
C HIS A 287 -7.50 6.24 -6.25
N ALA A 288 -6.73 7.27 -5.95
CA ALA A 288 -5.42 7.52 -6.56
C ALA A 288 -4.55 8.34 -5.62
N TYR A 289 -3.31 7.92 -5.40
CA TYR A 289 -2.32 8.74 -4.70
C TYR A 289 -1.79 9.83 -5.64
N LEU A 290 -1.73 11.06 -5.16
CA LEU A 290 -1.37 12.22 -5.97
C LEU A 290 0.02 12.74 -5.64
N ARG A 291 0.35 12.87 -4.35
CA ARG A 291 1.65 13.38 -3.90
C ARG A 291 1.85 13.15 -2.40
N GLY A 292 3.08 12.82 -2.01
CA GLY A 292 3.52 12.68 -0.62
C GLY A 292 4.19 11.35 -0.35
N GLN A 293 4.55 11.10 0.90
CA GLN A 293 5.11 9.84 1.36
C GLN A 293 4.14 9.16 2.32
N ASN A 294 4.07 7.84 2.26
CA ASN A 294 3.23 7.06 3.16
C ASN A 294 3.83 5.70 3.51
N VAL A 295 3.38 5.13 4.59
CA VAL A 295 3.43 3.71 4.86
C VAL A 295 2.10 3.09 4.44
N GLU A 296 2.16 2.04 3.64
CA GLU A 296 1.00 1.29 3.16
C GLU A 296 1.07 -0.15 3.68
N LEU A 297 -0.05 -0.64 4.17
CA LEU A 297 -0.22 -2.04 4.55
C LEU A 297 -1.44 -2.59 3.83
N MET A 298 -1.24 -3.69 3.10
CA MET A 298 -2.25 -4.26 2.23
C MET A 298 -2.30 -5.78 2.32
N ALA A 299 -3.43 -6.40 1.97
CA ALA A 299 -3.46 -7.84 1.73
C ALA A 299 -2.64 -8.19 0.49
N CYS A 300 -2.04 -9.39 0.47
CA CYS A 300 -1.25 -9.85 -0.67
C CYS A 300 -2.16 -10.14 -1.87
N SER A 301 -2.23 -9.19 -2.80
CA SER A 301 -2.91 -9.31 -4.09
C SER A 301 -2.36 -8.30 -5.10
N ASP A 302 -2.32 -8.70 -6.38
CA ASP A 302 -1.96 -7.84 -7.51
C ASP A 302 -3.19 -7.37 -8.32
N ASN A 303 -4.39 -7.63 -7.83
CA ASN A 303 -5.64 -7.31 -8.53
C ASN A 303 -5.90 -5.80 -8.53
N VAL A 304 -5.86 -5.19 -9.71
CA VAL A 304 -6.09 -3.77 -9.93
C VAL A 304 -6.98 -3.55 -11.14
N ILE A 305 -8.13 -2.90 -10.92
CA ILE A 305 -8.98 -2.39 -12.00
C ILE A 305 -8.67 -0.89 -12.16
N ARG A 306 -8.22 -0.49 -13.35
CA ARG A 306 -7.80 0.89 -13.61
C ARG A 306 -8.97 1.74 -14.09
N GLY A 307 -9.04 2.96 -13.60
CA GLY A 307 -10.10 3.95 -13.91
C GLY A 307 -9.59 5.22 -14.58
N GLY A 308 -8.44 5.17 -15.26
CA GLY A 308 -7.84 6.32 -15.94
C GLY A 308 -6.53 6.80 -15.33
N LEU A 309 -6.01 7.91 -15.84
CA LEU A 309 -4.70 8.49 -15.53
C LEU A 309 -3.56 7.45 -15.71
N THR A 310 -3.60 6.73 -16.82
CA THR A 310 -2.64 5.66 -17.08
C THR A 310 -2.46 5.39 -18.58
N PRO A 311 -1.23 5.12 -19.05
CA PRO A 311 -1.02 4.60 -20.40
C PRO A 311 -1.30 3.08 -20.50
N LYS A 312 -1.53 2.39 -19.37
CA LYS A 312 -1.82 0.95 -19.34
C LYS A 312 -3.26 0.68 -19.77
N TYR A 313 -3.53 -0.58 -20.11
CA TYR A 313 -4.86 -1.04 -20.49
C TYR A 313 -5.91 -0.72 -19.42
N VAL A 314 -7.03 -0.16 -19.84
CA VAL A 314 -8.22 0.10 -19.02
C VAL A 314 -9.39 -0.67 -19.64
N ASP A 315 -9.93 -1.62 -18.89
CA ASP A 315 -11.16 -2.29 -19.24
C ASP A 315 -12.35 -1.52 -18.65
N ILE A 316 -12.97 -0.66 -19.46
CA ILE A 316 -14.08 0.18 -19.00
C ILE A 316 -15.31 -0.67 -18.64
N VAL A 317 -15.54 -1.79 -19.31
CA VAL A 317 -16.67 -2.67 -18.98
C VAL A 317 -16.48 -3.28 -17.58
N GLU A 318 -15.29 -3.81 -17.30
CA GLU A 318 -15.00 -4.37 -15.98
C GLU A 318 -14.94 -3.27 -14.91
N LEU A 319 -14.37 -2.10 -15.22
CA LEU A 319 -14.39 -0.94 -14.32
C LEU A 319 -15.82 -0.59 -13.88
N LEU A 320 -16.73 -0.41 -14.84
CA LEU A 320 -18.12 -0.02 -14.56
C LEU A 320 -18.92 -1.11 -13.84
N LYS A 321 -18.53 -2.37 -13.98
CA LYS A 321 -19.13 -3.50 -13.26
C LYS A 321 -18.70 -3.56 -11.80
N ILE A 322 -17.44 -3.18 -11.49
CA ILE A 322 -16.83 -3.35 -10.15
C ILE A 322 -16.92 -2.08 -9.31
N VAL A 323 -16.91 -0.89 -9.94
CA VAL A 323 -16.92 0.38 -9.21
C VAL A 323 -18.16 0.52 -8.33
N ASP A 324 -17.92 0.90 -7.07
CA ASP A 324 -18.98 1.31 -6.15
C ASP A 324 -19.18 2.84 -6.28
N CYS A 325 -20.24 3.21 -6.97
CA CYS A 325 -20.59 4.61 -7.21
C CYS A 325 -21.36 5.26 -6.04
N ARG A 326 -21.26 4.72 -4.82
CA ARG A 326 -21.84 5.37 -3.64
C ARG A 326 -21.11 6.69 -3.32
N GLU A 327 -21.84 7.61 -2.74
CA GLU A 327 -21.26 8.81 -2.13
C GLU A 327 -20.41 8.41 -0.91
N VAL A 328 -19.21 8.97 -0.81
CA VAL A 328 -18.24 8.66 0.25
C VAL A 328 -17.86 9.94 0.99
N THR A 329 -17.99 9.92 2.31
CA THR A 329 -17.32 10.88 3.20
C THR A 329 -16.03 10.21 3.69
N PRO A 330 -14.84 10.69 3.28
CA PRO A 330 -13.57 10.09 3.67
C PRO A 330 -13.44 10.02 5.20
N GLN A 331 -13.11 8.84 5.72
CA GLN A 331 -12.90 8.61 7.14
C GLN A 331 -11.41 8.66 7.44
N ILE A 332 -10.96 9.74 8.08
CA ILE A 332 -9.57 9.89 8.50
C ILE A 332 -9.33 9.03 9.73
N ILE A 333 -8.30 8.19 9.66
CA ILE A 333 -7.89 7.28 10.72
C ILE A 333 -6.70 7.88 11.45
N SER A 334 -6.73 7.86 12.78
CA SER A 334 -5.60 8.21 13.64
C SER A 334 -5.25 7.04 14.54
N ALA A 335 -3.99 6.95 14.95
CA ALA A 335 -3.53 5.92 15.86
C ALA A 335 -4.18 6.09 17.24
N ALA A 336 -4.78 5.02 17.76
CA ALA A 336 -5.38 4.97 19.08
C ALA A 336 -4.44 4.24 20.06
N PRO A 337 -4.19 4.78 21.27
CA PRO A 337 -3.32 4.14 22.25
C PRO A 337 -3.91 2.81 22.73
N GLN A 338 -3.11 1.76 22.70
CA GLN A 338 -3.39 0.47 23.32
C GLN A 338 -2.73 0.39 24.69
N ASN A 339 -1.54 0.98 24.82
CA ASN A 339 -0.78 1.16 26.05
C ASN A 339 0.14 2.40 25.90
N GLN A 340 1.15 2.53 26.75
CA GLN A 340 2.06 3.69 26.73
C GLN A 340 2.94 3.75 25.48
N SER A 341 3.19 2.61 24.82
CA SER A 341 4.14 2.49 23.70
C SER A 341 3.51 2.04 22.39
N GLU A 342 2.33 1.39 22.41
CA GLU A 342 1.66 0.88 21.23
C GLU A 342 0.40 1.70 20.90
N PHE A 343 0.35 2.19 19.65
CA PHE A 343 -0.75 2.99 19.09
C PHE A 343 -1.23 2.33 17.81
N THR A 344 -2.45 1.81 17.78
CA THR A 344 -2.97 1.01 16.67
C THR A 344 -3.90 1.81 15.77
N TYR A 345 -3.73 1.65 14.46
CA TYR A 345 -4.66 2.11 13.44
C TYR A 345 -5.72 1.05 13.20
N LYS A 346 -6.99 1.38 13.46
CA LYS A 346 -8.08 0.42 13.27
C LYS A 346 -8.37 0.17 11.79
N THR A 347 -8.51 -1.09 11.42
CA THR A 347 -8.94 -1.55 10.10
C THR A 347 -10.13 -2.48 10.21
N PRO A 348 -11.02 -2.52 9.20
CA PRO A 348 -12.18 -3.41 9.19
C PRO A 348 -11.88 -4.83 8.66
N VAL A 349 -10.60 -5.19 8.49
CA VAL A 349 -10.17 -6.47 7.90
C VAL A 349 -9.37 -7.30 8.89
N ASN A 350 -9.34 -8.60 8.66
CA ASN A 350 -8.60 -9.57 9.49
C ASN A 350 -7.22 -9.92 8.91
N ASP A 351 -6.90 -9.43 7.72
CA ASP A 351 -5.66 -9.73 6.99
C ASP A 351 -4.45 -9.05 7.58
N PHE A 352 -4.66 -7.89 8.22
CA PHE A 352 -3.60 -7.09 8.81
C PHE A 352 -4.09 -6.07 9.83
N ALA A 353 -3.16 -5.67 10.69
CA ALA A 353 -3.25 -4.49 11.55
C ALA A 353 -1.93 -3.75 11.53
N LEU A 354 -1.96 -2.43 11.62
CA LEU A 354 -0.78 -1.57 11.72
C LEU A 354 -0.76 -0.86 13.08
N ALA A 355 0.37 -0.97 13.76
CA ALA A 355 0.61 -0.21 14.98
C ALA A 355 1.86 0.65 14.84
N GLN A 356 1.88 1.76 15.53
CA GLN A 356 3.07 2.57 15.78
C GLN A 356 3.59 2.24 17.18
N ILE A 357 4.85 1.83 17.27
CA ILE A 357 5.55 1.57 18.53
C ILE A 357 6.43 2.77 18.81
N ARG A 358 6.16 3.47 19.92
CA ARG A 358 6.91 4.65 20.36
C ARG A 358 7.66 4.32 21.64
N ILE A 359 8.95 4.57 21.65
CA ILE A 359 9.81 4.33 22.81
C ILE A 359 10.42 5.66 23.23
N GLU A 360 10.06 6.11 24.41
CA GLU A 360 10.70 7.29 25.02
C GLU A 360 12.14 6.98 25.49
N PRO A 361 13.00 7.99 25.63
CA PRO A 361 14.38 7.75 26.09
C PRO A 361 14.44 6.93 27.38
N GLN A 362 15.27 5.89 27.37
CA GLN A 362 15.49 4.96 28.50
C GLN A 362 14.25 4.13 28.90
N GLN A 363 13.20 4.13 28.08
CA GLN A 363 12.03 3.28 28.28
C GLN A 363 12.13 1.99 27.45
N HIS A 364 11.28 1.04 27.79
CA HIS A 364 11.12 -0.22 27.05
C HIS A 364 9.62 -0.51 26.83
N ALA A 365 9.35 -1.30 25.82
CA ALA A 365 8.03 -1.86 25.52
C ALA A 365 8.13 -3.37 25.34
N GLU A 366 7.11 -4.08 25.79
CA GLU A 366 6.96 -5.51 25.54
C GLU A 366 5.90 -5.72 24.46
N LEU A 367 6.24 -6.49 23.44
CA LEU A 367 5.33 -6.91 22.39
C LEU A 367 5.08 -8.42 22.46
N ASN A 368 3.82 -8.79 22.62
CA ASN A 368 3.40 -10.19 22.64
C ASN A 368 2.70 -10.50 21.32
N LEU A 369 3.37 -11.24 20.43
CA LEU A 369 2.90 -11.52 19.08
C LEU A 369 2.40 -12.96 18.98
N GLN A 370 1.10 -13.12 18.73
CA GLN A 370 0.47 -14.43 18.46
C GLN A 370 0.61 -14.85 16.99
N SER A 371 0.83 -13.89 16.10
CA SER A 371 1.11 -14.09 14.66
C SER A 371 2.46 -13.47 14.31
N ALA A 372 2.98 -13.83 13.13
CA ALA A 372 4.18 -13.17 12.62
C ALA A 372 3.99 -11.66 12.49
N GLY A 373 5.07 -10.90 12.71
CA GLY A 373 5.09 -9.45 12.58
C GLY A 373 6.29 -8.94 11.78
N ILE A 374 6.13 -7.79 11.14
CA ILE A 374 7.21 -7.02 10.53
C ILE A 374 7.30 -5.69 11.25
N LEU A 375 8.46 -5.41 11.87
CA LEU A 375 8.72 -4.14 12.52
C LEU A 375 9.76 -3.36 11.71
N LEU A 376 9.41 -2.11 11.37
CA LEU A 376 10.22 -1.18 10.59
C LEU A 376 10.53 0.06 11.42
N VAL A 377 11.81 0.33 11.67
CA VAL A 377 12.25 1.52 12.42
C VAL A 377 12.21 2.75 11.54
N MET A 378 11.41 3.74 11.93
CA MET A 378 11.26 5.00 11.20
C MET A 378 12.09 6.13 11.75
N GLN A 379 12.43 6.08 13.05
CA GLN A 379 13.24 7.09 13.69
C GLN A 379 14.02 6.50 14.87
N GLY A 380 15.26 6.93 15.04
CA GLY A 380 16.11 6.54 16.15
C GLY A 380 16.81 5.21 15.96
N GLU A 381 17.23 4.64 17.09
CA GLU A 381 17.86 3.31 17.17
C GLU A 381 17.12 2.50 18.23
N LEU A 382 16.61 1.32 17.85
CA LEU A 382 15.85 0.42 18.70
C LEU A 382 16.64 -0.89 18.89
N LYS A 383 16.82 -1.30 20.12
CA LYS A 383 17.29 -2.65 20.45
C LYS A 383 16.09 -3.56 20.67
N ILE A 384 16.03 -4.62 19.90
CA ILE A 384 14.96 -5.62 19.93
C ILE A 384 15.53 -6.91 20.46
N GLN A 385 14.93 -7.42 21.52
CA GLN A 385 15.43 -8.61 22.22
C GLN A 385 14.32 -9.64 22.42
N GLU A 386 14.62 -10.88 22.11
CA GLU A 386 13.80 -12.05 22.41
C GLU A 386 14.70 -13.14 22.97
N LYS A 387 14.50 -13.51 24.25
CA LYS A 387 15.34 -14.46 24.99
C LYS A 387 16.83 -14.12 24.90
N SER A 388 17.61 -14.97 24.22
CA SER A 388 19.06 -14.79 24.03
C SER A 388 19.44 -14.08 22.73
N THR A 389 18.47 -13.76 21.88
CA THR A 389 18.69 -13.06 20.59
C THR A 389 18.40 -11.58 20.76
N ALA A 390 19.34 -10.73 20.38
CA ALA A 390 19.17 -9.29 20.36
C ALA A 390 19.65 -8.72 19.02
N LEU A 391 18.89 -7.78 18.47
CA LEU A 391 19.24 -7.01 17.29
C LEU A 391 19.13 -5.53 17.59
N THR A 392 20.10 -4.75 17.16
CA THR A 392 20.00 -3.29 17.15
C THR A 392 19.66 -2.86 15.75
N LEU A 393 18.56 -2.11 15.61
CA LEU A 393 18.04 -1.59 14.34
C LEU A 393 18.07 -0.08 14.36
N LYS A 394 18.55 0.52 13.27
CA LYS A 394 18.54 1.96 13.02
C LYS A 394 17.37 2.32 12.12
N GLN A 395 17.15 3.61 11.96
CA GLN A 395 16.21 4.14 10.98
C GLN A 395 16.40 3.45 9.62
N GLY A 396 15.29 3.01 9.00
CA GLY A 396 15.27 2.30 7.72
C GLY A 396 15.65 0.82 7.82
N GLU A 397 15.89 0.28 9.00
CA GLU A 397 16.13 -1.15 9.20
C GLU A 397 14.87 -1.84 9.72
N SER A 398 14.70 -3.11 9.37
CA SER A 398 13.51 -3.88 9.73
C SER A 398 13.84 -5.29 10.22
N VAL A 399 12.88 -5.88 10.91
CA VAL A 399 12.95 -7.23 11.46
C VAL A 399 11.66 -7.99 11.20
N PHE A 400 11.79 -9.27 10.83
CA PHE A 400 10.72 -10.24 10.85
C PHE A 400 10.70 -10.93 12.22
N ILE A 401 9.54 -10.94 12.86
CA ILE A 401 9.30 -11.55 14.18
C ILE A 401 8.34 -12.72 13.96
N THR A 402 8.73 -13.92 14.37
CA THR A 402 7.88 -15.10 14.25
C THR A 402 6.72 -15.05 15.27
N ALA A 403 5.68 -15.79 15.01
CA ALA A 403 4.58 -15.96 15.95
C ALA A 403 5.05 -16.55 17.30
N ASP A 404 4.20 -16.40 18.32
CA ASP A 404 4.41 -16.86 19.68
C ASP A 404 5.70 -16.28 20.32
N SER A 405 6.04 -15.04 19.92
CA SER A 405 7.20 -14.29 20.42
C SER A 405 6.80 -13.29 21.48
N ASN A 406 7.64 -13.18 22.51
CA ASN A 406 7.59 -12.09 23.48
C ASN A 406 8.87 -11.26 23.34
N VAL A 407 8.72 -10.08 22.72
CA VAL A 407 9.83 -9.24 22.29
C VAL A 407 9.88 -7.99 23.15
N GLU A 408 11.05 -7.71 23.70
CA GLU A 408 11.34 -6.45 24.40
C GLU A 408 12.01 -5.47 23.42
N ILE A 409 11.50 -4.22 23.39
CA ILE A 409 12.04 -3.13 22.59
C ILE A 409 12.53 -2.02 23.51
N MET A 410 13.76 -1.59 23.32
CA MET A 410 14.41 -0.57 24.13
C MET A 410 15.06 0.50 23.26
N SER A 411 15.18 1.71 23.76
CA SER A 411 15.97 2.78 23.15
C SER A 411 16.63 3.66 24.20
N GLU A 412 17.88 4.02 24.00
CA GLU A 412 18.57 4.98 24.87
C GLU A 412 18.09 6.43 24.61
N LYS A 413 17.83 6.77 23.36
CA LYS A 413 17.53 8.13 22.90
C LYS A 413 16.07 8.34 22.47
N GLY A 414 15.27 7.30 22.55
CA GLY A 414 13.92 7.28 21.99
C GLY A 414 13.90 6.96 20.49
N GLY A 415 12.71 6.67 20.00
CA GLY A 415 12.47 6.38 18.59
C GLY A 415 11.11 5.78 18.37
N TYR A 416 10.76 5.56 17.10
CA TYR A 416 9.52 4.86 16.77
C TYR A 416 9.66 3.94 15.56
N ALA A 417 8.79 2.97 15.53
CA ALA A 417 8.69 1.98 14.46
C ALA A 417 7.22 1.73 14.09
N PHE A 418 6.98 1.26 12.87
CA PHE A 418 5.73 0.63 12.51
C PHE A 418 5.81 -0.88 12.70
N LEU A 419 4.74 -1.46 13.22
CA LEU A 419 4.56 -2.90 13.36
C LEU A 419 3.34 -3.34 12.54
N ALA A 420 3.60 -4.12 11.50
CA ALA A 420 2.58 -4.85 10.75
C ALA A 420 2.42 -6.25 11.37
N LYS A 421 1.18 -6.63 11.68
CA LYS A 421 0.80 -7.93 12.28
C LYS A 421 -0.63 -8.30 11.89
N LEU A 422 -1.13 -9.43 12.33
CA LEU A 422 -2.59 -9.69 12.36
C LEU A 422 -3.26 -8.91 13.51
N PRO A 423 -4.55 -8.61 13.40
CA PRO A 423 -5.34 -7.98 14.46
C PRO A 423 -5.33 -8.72 15.78
#